data_3aeaa1ff792ad020e64f2a3f9d4d6b60
#
_entry.id   3aeaa1ff792ad020e64f2a3f9d4d6b60
#
_cell.length_a   1.000
_cell.length_b   1.000
_cell.length_c   1.000
_cell.angle_alpha   90.00
_cell.angle_beta   90.00
_cell.angle_gamma   90.00
#
_symmetry.space_group_name_H-M   'P 1'
#
loop_
_entity.id
_entity.type
_entity.pdbx_description
1 polymer ?
#
loop_
_entity_poly.entity_id
_entity_poly.type
_entity_poly.pdbx_seq_one_letter_code
_entity_poly.pdbx_strand_id
1 'polypeptide(L)'
;MASVNTPVWFISGCSTGFGRELAQQAIARGFHTVVTARDPAKVQDLVAGHDNALAVALDVTDQSSIDSAVHAALEKFGTIDVLVNNAGYGYQSSVEEGDESEIRAQFDANVFGLFALTRAVLPAMRKQRRGHVINITSVAGLIGFASSGYYSASKHAVEGWSDSLALETAPLGIHVTCVEPGPFRTDWAGRSLHQTPSKLPEYADTAAARMKATSEYSGTQAGDPARAAAAMIAITEHDNPPRHLVMGAWGYDAVTNKLKERLAQIEAWKQTSIDTDFPTS
;
A
#
# COMPACT_ATOMS: atom_id res chain seq x y z
N MET A 1 22.37 24.88 17.05
CA MET A 1 21.30 23.89 17.07
C MET A 1 20.92 23.69 15.63
N ALA A 2 21.11 22.49 15.06
CA ALA A 2 20.63 22.19 13.73
C ALA A 2 19.09 22.36 13.76
N SER A 3 18.52 23.13 12.87
CA SER A 3 17.08 23.23 12.72
C SER A 3 16.57 21.83 12.42
N VAL A 4 15.77 21.27 13.31
CA VAL A 4 15.05 20.02 13.04
C VAL A 4 14.13 20.33 11.86
N ASN A 5 14.55 19.90 10.67
CA ASN A 5 13.79 20.18 9.47
C ASN A 5 12.50 19.36 9.56
N THR A 6 11.35 20.00 9.62
CA THR A 6 10.05 19.34 9.69
C THR A 6 9.88 18.41 8.48
N PRO A 7 9.60 17.11 8.66
CA PRO A 7 9.52 16.18 7.54
C PRO A 7 8.35 16.52 6.61
N VAL A 8 8.57 16.31 5.32
CA VAL A 8 7.56 16.48 4.26
C VAL A 8 6.98 15.12 3.87
N TRP A 9 5.69 14.97 4.10
CA TRP A 9 4.91 13.78 3.76
C TRP A 9 4.15 13.98 2.47
N PHE A 10 4.28 13.06 1.53
CA PHE A 10 3.46 12.99 0.32
C PHE A 10 2.58 11.74 0.40
N ILE A 11 1.25 11.92 0.51
CA ILE A 11 0.32 10.82 0.72
C ILE A 11 -0.63 10.71 -0.46
N SER A 12 -0.64 9.58 -1.14
CA SER A 12 -1.57 9.33 -2.23
C SER A 12 -2.90 8.78 -1.74
N GLY A 13 -4.05 9.26 -2.31
CA GLY A 13 -5.37 8.72 -2.05
C GLY A 13 -5.93 9.06 -0.66
N CYS A 14 -5.99 10.35 -0.31
CA CYS A 14 -6.43 10.83 1.01
C CYS A 14 -7.93 11.10 1.15
N SER A 15 -8.75 10.79 0.15
CA SER A 15 -10.19 11.09 0.22
C SER A 15 -10.92 10.29 1.31
N THR A 16 -10.40 9.13 1.70
CA THR A 16 -10.97 8.24 2.72
C THR A 16 -9.92 7.29 3.30
N GLY A 17 -10.32 6.46 4.28
CA GLY A 17 -9.55 5.35 4.82
C GLY A 17 -8.20 5.75 5.41
N PHE A 18 -7.20 4.89 5.24
CA PHE A 18 -5.87 5.10 5.82
C PHE A 18 -5.21 6.41 5.37
N GLY A 19 -5.33 6.77 4.09
CA GLY A 19 -4.71 8.00 3.57
C GLY A 19 -5.28 9.24 4.24
N ARG A 20 -6.60 9.27 4.51
CA ARG A 20 -7.25 10.38 5.20
C ARG A 20 -6.82 10.47 6.66
N GLU A 21 -6.88 9.35 7.39
CA GLU A 21 -6.46 9.29 8.80
C GLU A 21 -4.99 9.68 8.99
N LEU A 22 -4.13 9.18 8.09
CA LEU A 22 -2.71 9.47 8.11
C LEU A 22 -2.43 10.95 7.84
N ALA A 23 -3.12 11.53 6.84
CA ALA A 23 -3.00 12.96 6.53
C ALA A 23 -3.43 13.84 7.71
N GLN A 24 -4.57 13.54 8.35
CA GLN A 24 -5.03 14.26 9.54
C GLN A 24 -4.00 14.23 10.67
N GLN A 25 -3.46 13.05 10.97
CA GLN A 25 -2.49 12.90 12.05
C GLN A 25 -1.13 13.54 11.72
N ALA A 26 -0.67 13.48 10.47
CA ALA A 26 0.56 14.12 10.03
C ALA A 26 0.46 15.65 10.14
N ILE A 27 -0.65 16.23 9.66
CA ILE A 27 -0.93 17.66 9.76
C ILE A 27 -1.00 18.12 11.23
N ALA A 28 -1.74 17.38 12.07
CA ALA A 28 -1.90 17.69 13.49
C ALA A 28 -0.58 17.64 14.29
N ARG A 29 0.39 16.83 13.84
CA ARG A 29 1.75 16.79 14.41
C ARG A 29 2.67 17.89 13.88
N GLY A 30 2.17 18.75 13.01
CA GLY A 30 2.92 19.85 12.42
C GLY A 30 3.81 19.44 11.24
N PHE A 31 3.69 18.21 10.72
CA PHE A 31 4.45 17.79 9.54
C PHE A 31 3.97 18.52 8.29
N HIS A 32 4.86 18.87 7.38
CA HIS A 32 4.47 19.35 6.06
C HIS A 32 3.81 18.20 5.30
N THR A 33 2.56 18.38 4.87
CA THR A 33 1.78 17.25 4.33
C THR A 33 1.13 17.60 2.99
N VAL A 34 1.51 16.87 1.95
CA VAL A 34 0.84 16.88 0.65
C VAL A 34 -0.25 15.83 0.66
N VAL A 35 -1.49 16.30 0.59
CA VAL A 35 -2.71 15.51 0.66
C VAL A 35 -3.30 15.38 -0.73
N THR A 36 -3.42 14.17 -1.27
CA THR A 36 -3.83 14.01 -2.65
C THR A 36 -5.12 13.22 -2.83
N ALA A 37 -5.87 13.57 -3.87
CA ALA A 37 -7.02 12.85 -4.38
C ALA A 37 -7.19 13.15 -5.87
N ARG A 38 -7.92 12.30 -6.62
CA ARG A 38 -8.28 12.60 -8.02
C ARG A 38 -9.06 13.91 -8.14
N ASP A 39 -9.96 14.16 -7.20
CA ASP A 39 -10.66 15.42 -7.02
C ASP A 39 -10.18 16.07 -5.72
N PRO A 40 -9.38 17.17 -5.79
CA PRO A 40 -8.81 17.82 -4.62
C PRO A 40 -9.88 18.46 -3.72
N ALA A 41 -11.08 18.74 -4.22
CA ALA A 41 -12.18 19.26 -3.40
C ALA A 41 -12.56 18.28 -2.27
N LYS A 42 -12.35 16.96 -2.47
CA LYS A 42 -12.64 15.91 -1.47
C LYS A 42 -11.68 15.88 -0.28
N VAL A 43 -10.61 16.64 -0.34
CA VAL A 43 -9.57 16.70 0.71
C VAL A 43 -9.29 18.14 1.17
N GLN A 44 -10.06 19.10 0.66
CA GLN A 44 -9.89 20.52 0.99
C GLN A 44 -10.13 20.79 2.48
N ASP A 45 -11.04 20.05 3.13
CA ASP A 45 -11.31 20.13 4.55
C ASP A 45 -10.12 19.72 5.43
N LEU A 46 -9.23 18.85 4.91
CA LEU A 46 -8.03 18.42 5.63
C LEU A 46 -6.96 19.50 5.68
N VAL A 47 -6.93 20.39 4.69
CA VAL A 47 -5.88 21.43 4.57
C VAL A 47 -6.37 22.81 4.97
N ALA A 48 -7.68 23.00 5.13
CA ALA A 48 -8.26 24.29 5.50
C ALA A 48 -7.72 24.79 6.86
N GLY A 49 -7.10 25.98 6.85
CA GLY A 49 -6.51 26.58 8.06
C GLY A 49 -5.14 26.01 8.47
N HIS A 50 -4.50 25.20 7.62
CA HIS A 50 -3.21 24.60 7.87
C HIS A 50 -2.15 25.03 6.83
N ASP A 51 -1.24 25.94 7.21
CA ASP A 51 -0.15 26.39 6.34
C ASP A 51 0.88 25.29 6.02
N ASN A 52 0.95 24.27 6.88
CA ASN A 52 1.80 23.09 6.71
C ASN A 52 1.17 22.01 5.82
N ALA A 53 0.03 22.27 5.19
CA ALA A 53 -0.65 21.30 4.33
C ALA A 53 -0.88 21.83 2.90
N LEU A 54 -0.98 20.92 1.94
CA LEU A 54 -1.22 21.22 0.52
C LEU A 54 -2.14 20.15 -0.08
N ALA A 55 -3.31 20.55 -0.59
CA ALA A 55 -4.17 19.68 -1.37
C ALA A 55 -3.77 19.70 -2.85
N VAL A 56 -3.58 18.51 -3.45
CA VAL A 56 -3.16 18.37 -4.86
C VAL A 56 -4.01 17.32 -5.57
N ALA A 57 -4.37 17.60 -6.82
CA ALA A 57 -4.96 16.59 -7.69
C ALA A 57 -3.92 15.52 -8.04
N LEU A 58 -4.31 14.25 -7.91
CA LEU A 58 -3.45 13.12 -8.30
C LEU A 58 -4.30 11.94 -8.79
N ASP A 59 -4.12 11.60 -10.05
CA ASP A 59 -4.46 10.30 -10.60
C ASP A 59 -3.15 9.53 -10.83
N VAL A 60 -2.96 8.44 -10.07
CA VAL A 60 -1.72 7.64 -10.17
C VAL A 60 -1.61 6.87 -11.49
N THR A 61 -2.68 6.80 -12.28
CA THR A 61 -2.68 6.16 -13.60
C THR A 61 -2.30 7.13 -14.73
N ASP A 62 -2.13 8.42 -14.42
CA ASP A 62 -1.74 9.48 -15.36
C ASP A 62 -0.37 10.05 -14.99
N GLN A 63 0.63 9.86 -15.86
CA GLN A 63 1.98 10.34 -15.63
C GLN A 63 2.03 11.88 -15.52
N SER A 64 1.23 12.60 -16.29
CA SER A 64 1.21 14.08 -16.25
C SER A 64 0.65 14.59 -14.91
N SER A 65 -0.35 13.89 -14.35
CA SER A 65 -0.89 14.15 -13.03
C SER A 65 0.15 13.90 -11.92
N ILE A 66 0.91 12.80 -12.04
CA ILE A 66 2.00 12.48 -11.12
C ILE A 66 3.07 13.57 -11.12
N ASP A 67 3.56 13.93 -12.32
CA ASP A 67 4.63 14.93 -12.48
C ASP A 67 4.20 16.30 -11.92
N SER A 68 2.97 16.71 -12.18
CA SER A 68 2.39 17.94 -11.67
C SER A 68 2.27 17.94 -10.14
N ALA A 69 1.81 16.84 -9.56
CA ALA A 69 1.65 16.71 -8.11
C ALA A 69 2.98 16.73 -7.37
N VAL A 70 3.98 16.00 -7.88
CA VAL A 70 5.34 15.99 -7.32
C VAL A 70 6.00 17.35 -7.46
N HIS A 71 5.83 18.03 -8.61
CA HIS A 71 6.34 19.38 -8.82
C HIS A 71 5.75 20.36 -7.79
N ALA A 72 4.44 20.40 -7.61
CA ALA A 72 3.77 21.25 -6.64
C ALA A 72 4.25 21.01 -5.20
N ALA A 73 4.50 19.77 -4.82
CA ALA A 73 5.06 19.40 -3.50
C ALA A 73 6.47 19.97 -3.32
N LEU A 74 7.33 19.80 -4.33
CA LEU A 74 8.71 20.28 -4.30
C LEU A 74 8.80 21.82 -4.36
N GLU A 75 7.91 22.47 -5.13
CA GLU A 75 7.82 23.92 -5.18
C GLU A 75 7.43 24.51 -3.82
N LYS A 76 6.44 23.92 -3.13
CA LYS A 76 5.97 24.42 -1.83
C LYS A 76 6.91 24.12 -0.68
N PHE A 77 7.44 22.88 -0.60
CA PHE A 77 8.17 22.41 0.58
C PHE A 77 9.65 22.10 0.32
N GLY A 78 10.11 22.16 -0.92
CA GLY A 78 11.51 21.98 -1.31
C GLY A 78 12.00 20.53 -1.33
N THR A 79 11.30 19.60 -0.69
CA THR A 79 11.68 18.18 -0.57
C THR A 79 10.47 17.28 -0.37
N ILE A 80 10.70 15.97 -0.40
CA ILE A 80 9.76 14.94 0.05
C ILE A 80 10.57 13.95 0.88
N ASP A 81 10.25 13.83 2.18
CA ASP A 81 10.95 12.94 3.10
C ASP A 81 10.24 11.59 3.25
N VAL A 82 8.92 11.58 3.22
CA VAL A 82 8.11 10.35 3.32
C VAL A 82 7.11 10.32 2.17
N LEU A 83 7.18 9.26 1.37
CA LEU A 83 6.18 8.94 0.34
C LEU A 83 5.28 7.82 0.86
N VAL A 84 3.97 8.04 0.87
CA VAL A 84 2.98 7.01 1.19
C VAL A 84 2.17 6.67 -0.05
N ASN A 85 2.47 5.53 -0.64
CA ASN A 85 1.72 4.94 -1.72
C ASN A 85 0.49 4.22 -1.16
N ASN A 86 -0.59 4.98 -0.95
CA ASN A 86 -1.84 4.47 -0.39
C ASN A 86 -2.97 4.38 -1.44
N ALA A 87 -2.89 5.14 -2.53
CA ALA A 87 -3.90 5.06 -3.59
C ALA A 87 -4.02 3.63 -4.15
N GLY A 88 -5.24 3.12 -4.19
CA GLY A 88 -5.54 1.77 -4.65
C GLY A 88 -6.95 1.33 -4.27
N TYR A 89 -7.39 0.21 -4.84
CA TYR A 89 -8.71 -0.35 -4.58
C TYR A 89 -8.71 -1.88 -4.71
N GLY A 90 -9.79 -2.52 -4.25
CA GLY A 90 -9.98 -3.96 -4.34
C GLY A 90 -10.83 -4.35 -5.54
N TYR A 91 -10.48 -5.49 -6.16
CA TYR A 91 -11.34 -6.18 -7.11
C TYR A 91 -11.51 -7.63 -6.69
N GLN A 92 -12.74 -8.12 -6.68
CA GLN A 92 -13.09 -9.50 -6.34
C GLN A 92 -13.91 -10.16 -7.43
N SER A 93 -13.51 -11.38 -7.79
CA SER A 93 -14.19 -12.31 -8.70
C SER A 93 -13.67 -13.72 -8.43
N SER A 94 -14.32 -14.78 -8.94
CA SER A 94 -13.56 -16.01 -9.18
C SER A 94 -12.43 -15.72 -10.18
N VAL A 95 -11.37 -16.53 -10.17
CA VAL A 95 -10.26 -16.33 -11.13
C VAL A 95 -10.75 -16.57 -12.57
N GLU A 96 -11.68 -17.49 -12.75
CA GLU A 96 -12.23 -17.83 -14.08
C GLU A 96 -13.17 -16.76 -14.65
N GLU A 97 -13.90 -16.05 -13.78
CA GLU A 97 -14.95 -15.11 -14.20
C GLU A 97 -14.52 -13.64 -14.12
N GLY A 98 -13.23 -13.39 -13.90
CA GLY A 98 -12.71 -12.03 -13.79
C GLY A 98 -12.92 -11.20 -15.05
N ASP A 99 -13.39 -9.96 -14.91
CA ASP A 99 -13.49 -9.00 -15.99
C ASP A 99 -12.11 -8.43 -16.33
N GLU A 100 -11.67 -8.59 -17.59
CA GLU A 100 -10.33 -8.20 -18.04
C GLU A 100 -10.07 -6.69 -17.86
N SER A 101 -11.10 -5.86 -18.06
CA SER A 101 -10.96 -4.41 -17.92
C SER A 101 -10.75 -3.99 -16.45
N GLU A 102 -11.50 -4.61 -15.53
CA GLU A 102 -11.35 -4.38 -14.09
C GLU A 102 -9.99 -4.88 -13.57
N ILE A 103 -9.53 -6.03 -14.08
CA ILE A 103 -8.22 -6.59 -13.72
C ILE A 103 -7.11 -5.61 -14.12
N ARG A 104 -7.12 -5.14 -15.39
CA ARG A 104 -6.11 -4.19 -15.89
C ARG A 104 -6.15 -2.88 -15.13
N ALA A 105 -7.33 -2.30 -14.96
CA ALA A 105 -7.50 -1.05 -14.24
C ALA A 105 -7.00 -1.16 -12.77
N GLN A 106 -7.22 -2.32 -12.12
CA GLN A 106 -6.66 -2.55 -10.78
C GLN A 106 -5.12 -2.58 -10.79
N PHE A 107 -4.50 -3.26 -11.76
CA PHE A 107 -3.04 -3.28 -11.88
C PHE A 107 -2.48 -1.90 -12.24
N ASP A 108 -3.15 -1.15 -13.11
CA ASP A 108 -2.76 0.22 -13.46
C ASP A 108 -2.70 1.12 -12.23
N ALA A 109 -3.72 1.05 -11.36
CA ALA A 109 -3.74 1.86 -10.14
C ALA A 109 -2.81 1.30 -9.04
N ASN A 110 -2.95 -0.01 -8.69
CA ASN A 110 -2.32 -0.58 -7.51
C ASN A 110 -0.83 -0.88 -7.69
N VAL A 111 -0.38 -1.11 -8.94
CA VAL A 111 0.98 -1.54 -9.28
C VAL A 111 1.70 -0.48 -10.10
N PHE A 112 1.27 -0.25 -11.33
CA PHE A 112 2.00 0.65 -12.24
C PHE A 112 1.96 2.11 -11.78
N GLY A 113 0.85 2.58 -11.24
CA GLY A 113 0.72 3.91 -10.66
C GLY A 113 1.61 4.11 -9.44
N LEU A 114 1.68 3.12 -8.55
CA LEU A 114 2.60 3.12 -7.42
C LEU A 114 4.07 3.19 -7.89
N PHE A 115 4.44 2.38 -8.88
CA PHE A 115 5.79 2.41 -9.46
C PHE A 115 6.11 3.76 -10.08
N ALA A 116 5.18 4.34 -10.84
CA ALA A 116 5.36 5.63 -11.49
C ALA A 116 5.54 6.77 -10.48
N LEU A 117 4.67 6.83 -9.46
CA LEU A 117 4.76 7.85 -8.41
C LEU A 117 6.08 7.72 -7.62
N THR A 118 6.48 6.50 -7.27
CA THR A 118 7.74 6.28 -6.55
C THR A 118 8.94 6.74 -7.39
N ARG A 119 8.98 6.39 -8.69
CA ARG A 119 10.04 6.85 -9.61
C ARG A 119 10.11 8.37 -9.72
N ALA A 120 8.98 9.06 -9.68
CA ALA A 120 8.93 10.53 -9.73
C ALA A 120 9.48 11.17 -8.44
N VAL A 121 9.29 10.54 -7.28
CA VAL A 121 9.75 11.06 -5.98
C VAL A 121 11.20 10.69 -5.66
N LEU A 122 11.67 9.51 -6.06
CA LEU A 122 13.01 9.00 -5.74
C LEU A 122 14.18 9.98 -6.06
N PRO A 123 14.17 10.76 -7.15
CA PRO A 123 15.26 11.72 -7.41
C PRO A 123 15.46 12.73 -6.27
N ALA A 124 14.38 13.22 -5.65
CA ALA A 124 14.45 14.14 -4.52
C ALA A 124 15.05 13.46 -3.29
N MET A 125 14.56 12.26 -2.93
CA MET A 125 15.09 11.46 -1.81
C MET A 125 16.56 11.09 -2.02
N ARG A 126 16.94 10.66 -3.23
CA ARG A 126 18.33 10.33 -3.58
C ARG A 126 19.26 11.54 -3.44
N LYS A 127 18.83 12.74 -3.88
CA LYS A 127 19.62 13.97 -3.78
C LYS A 127 19.92 14.34 -2.32
N GLN A 128 18.95 14.17 -1.42
CA GLN A 128 19.12 14.48 0.00
C GLN A 128 19.72 13.31 0.81
N ARG A 129 19.87 12.12 0.20
CA ARG A 129 20.39 10.89 0.82
C ARG A 129 19.61 10.48 2.07
N ARG A 130 18.34 10.68 2.05
CA ARG A 130 17.39 10.24 3.09
C ARG A 130 15.99 10.17 2.49
N GLY A 131 15.16 9.32 3.06
CA GLY A 131 13.75 9.21 2.69
C GLY A 131 13.13 7.94 3.24
N HIS A 132 11.81 7.86 3.20
CA HIS A 132 11.06 6.66 3.54
C HIS A 132 9.91 6.46 2.55
N VAL A 133 9.91 5.35 1.85
CA VAL A 133 8.80 4.94 0.98
C VAL A 133 7.95 3.93 1.76
N ILE A 134 6.70 4.27 2.00
CA ILE A 134 5.71 3.41 2.63
C ILE A 134 4.72 2.95 1.57
N ASN A 135 4.68 1.66 1.29
CA ASN A 135 3.76 1.05 0.35
C ASN A 135 2.62 0.36 1.10
N ILE A 136 1.38 0.85 0.94
CA ILE A 136 0.22 0.19 1.55
C ILE A 136 -0.14 -1.01 0.68
N THR A 137 0.31 -2.17 1.14
CA THR A 137 0.00 -3.44 0.51
C THR A 137 -1.23 -4.07 1.16
N SER A 138 -1.14 -5.25 1.70
CA SER A 138 -2.20 -5.97 2.41
C SER A 138 -1.63 -7.31 2.90
N VAL A 139 -2.27 -7.94 3.87
CA VAL A 139 -2.09 -9.39 4.11
C VAL A 139 -2.31 -10.20 2.82
N ALA A 140 -3.10 -9.68 1.88
CA ALA A 140 -3.29 -10.28 0.55
C ALA A 140 -2.04 -10.18 -0.36
N GLY A 141 -1.03 -9.41 0.01
CA GLY A 141 0.30 -9.40 -0.62
C GLY A 141 1.19 -10.56 -0.19
N LEU A 142 0.82 -11.26 0.88
CA LEU A 142 1.56 -12.39 1.45
C LEU A 142 0.77 -13.71 1.40
N ILE A 143 -0.57 -13.62 1.29
CA ILE A 143 -1.51 -14.75 1.29
C ILE A 143 -2.52 -14.58 0.15
N GLY A 144 -2.83 -15.67 -0.56
CA GLY A 144 -3.97 -15.71 -1.49
C GLY A 144 -5.28 -16.03 -0.78
N PHE A 145 -6.37 -15.40 -1.22
CA PHE A 145 -7.73 -15.67 -0.73
C PHE A 145 -8.66 -15.96 -1.90
N ALA A 146 -9.62 -16.86 -1.69
CA ALA A 146 -10.69 -17.07 -2.65
C ALA A 146 -11.36 -15.72 -2.99
N SER A 147 -11.80 -15.54 -4.21
CA SER A 147 -12.32 -14.29 -4.79
C SER A 147 -11.35 -13.11 -4.93
N SER A 148 -10.17 -13.18 -4.37
CA SER A 148 -9.23 -12.05 -4.37
C SER A 148 -7.95 -12.33 -5.17
N GLY A 149 -7.99 -13.26 -6.13
CA GLY A 149 -6.80 -13.70 -6.88
C GLY A 149 -6.06 -12.53 -7.55
N TYR A 150 -6.77 -11.68 -8.26
CA TYR A 150 -6.19 -10.51 -8.95
C TYR A 150 -5.71 -9.42 -7.98
N TYR A 151 -6.50 -9.16 -6.94
CA TYR A 151 -6.08 -8.24 -5.88
C TYR A 151 -4.82 -8.75 -5.16
N SER A 152 -4.81 -10.04 -4.78
CA SER A 152 -3.64 -10.66 -4.16
C SER A 152 -2.41 -10.59 -5.09
N ALA A 153 -2.58 -10.88 -6.38
CA ALA A 153 -1.51 -10.78 -7.36
C ALA A 153 -0.94 -9.35 -7.45
N SER A 154 -1.82 -8.32 -7.48
CA SER A 154 -1.37 -6.92 -7.48
C SER A 154 -0.57 -6.56 -6.23
N LYS A 155 -0.98 -7.04 -5.05
CA LYS A 155 -0.28 -6.77 -3.80
C LYS A 155 1.03 -7.57 -3.66
N HIS A 156 1.07 -8.83 -4.12
CA HIS A 156 2.32 -9.60 -4.22
C HIS A 156 3.33 -8.94 -5.18
N ALA A 157 2.86 -8.36 -6.28
CA ALA A 157 3.74 -7.62 -7.20
C ALA A 157 4.42 -6.44 -6.51
N VAL A 158 3.69 -5.70 -5.67
CA VAL A 158 4.24 -4.58 -4.89
C VAL A 158 5.21 -5.08 -3.82
N GLU A 159 4.93 -6.21 -3.14
CA GLU A 159 5.85 -6.79 -2.15
C GLU A 159 7.22 -7.11 -2.76
N GLY A 160 7.25 -7.92 -3.83
CA GLY A 160 8.50 -8.31 -4.46
C GLY A 160 9.27 -7.12 -5.08
N TRP A 161 8.55 -6.14 -5.62
CA TRP A 161 9.16 -4.91 -6.12
C TRP A 161 9.74 -4.05 -4.99
N SER A 162 9.05 -3.96 -3.85
CA SER A 162 9.51 -3.22 -2.67
C SER A 162 10.75 -3.83 -2.05
N ASP A 163 10.86 -5.15 -2.05
CA ASP A 163 12.06 -5.86 -1.61
C ASP A 163 13.28 -5.47 -2.44
N SER A 164 13.14 -5.43 -3.77
CA SER A 164 14.20 -5.00 -4.67
C SER A 164 14.56 -3.53 -4.46
N LEU A 165 13.55 -2.64 -4.38
CA LEU A 165 13.76 -1.23 -4.14
C LEU A 165 14.51 -0.98 -2.82
N ALA A 166 14.16 -1.70 -1.75
CA ALA A 166 14.82 -1.57 -0.45
C ALA A 166 16.32 -1.90 -0.53
N LEU A 167 16.68 -2.94 -1.28
CA LEU A 167 18.10 -3.31 -1.49
C LEU A 167 18.86 -2.25 -2.28
N GLU A 168 18.23 -1.69 -3.34
CA GLU A 168 18.83 -0.68 -4.20
C GLU A 168 19.02 0.66 -3.49
N THR A 169 18.09 1.02 -2.60
CA THR A 169 18.05 2.36 -1.99
C THR A 169 18.65 2.44 -0.59
N ALA A 170 18.89 1.32 0.07
CA ALA A 170 19.54 1.28 1.39
C ALA A 170 20.90 2.05 1.42
N PRO A 171 21.81 1.91 0.43
CA PRO A 171 23.06 2.67 0.42
C PRO A 171 22.86 4.18 0.21
N LEU A 172 21.65 4.59 -0.16
CA LEU A 172 21.27 5.99 -0.35
C LEU A 172 20.60 6.60 0.89
N GLY A 173 20.44 5.83 1.97
CA GLY A 173 19.76 6.27 3.18
C GLY A 173 18.24 6.38 3.01
N ILE A 174 17.65 5.62 2.09
CA ILE A 174 16.21 5.59 1.84
C ILE A 174 15.66 4.26 2.34
N HIS A 175 14.70 4.32 3.24
CA HIS A 175 13.98 3.17 3.76
C HIS A 175 12.77 2.83 2.89
N VAL A 176 12.40 1.56 2.88
CA VAL A 176 11.19 1.07 2.21
C VAL A 176 10.46 0.14 3.17
N THR A 177 9.19 0.42 3.43
CA THR A 177 8.32 -0.41 4.26
C THR A 177 7.06 -0.79 3.52
N CYS A 178 6.77 -2.09 3.41
CA CYS A 178 5.44 -2.59 3.10
C CYS A 178 4.60 -2.60 4.37
N VAL A 179 3.46 -1.90 4.33
CA VAL A 179 2.46 -1.97 5.38
C VAL A 179 1.36 -2.93 4.90
N GLU A 180 1.11 -3.97 5.67
CA GLU A 180 0.30 -5.13 5.29
C GLU A 180 -0.94 -5.24 6.20
N PRO A 181 -1.97 -4.39 5.99
CA PRO A 181 -3.16 -4.42 6.82
C PRO A 181 -3.95 -5.72 6.63
N GLY A 182 -4.42 -6.27 7.75
CA GLY A 182 -5.56 -7.19 7.78
C GLY A 182 -6.87 -6.41 7.57
N PRO A 183 -7.98 -6.90 8.15
CA PRO A 183 -9.28 -6.20 8.05
C PRO A 183 -9.33 -4.99 8.98
N PHE A 184 -9.36 -3.80 8.38
CA PHE A 184 -9.53 -2.52 9.07
C PHE A 184 -10.85 -1.84 8.69
N ARG A 185 -11.41 -1.06 9.62
CA ARG A 185 -12.67 -0.34 9.45
C ARG A 185 -12.47 0.90 8.59
N THR A 186 -12.30 0.68 7.29
CA THR A 186 -12.16 1.70 6.25
C THR A 186 -13.24 1.51 5.19
N ASP A 187 -13.34 2.42 4.22
CA ASP A 187 -14.26 2.28 3.08
C ASP A 187 -13.82 1.19 2.06
N TRP A 188 -12.77 0.42 2.35
CA TRP A 188 -12.23 -0.54 1.40
C TRP A 188 -13.24 -1.63 1.02
N ALA A 189 -13.92 -2.22 2.00
CA ALA A 189 -14.93 -3.26 1.77
C ALA A 189 -16.28 -2.70 1.26
N GLY A 190 -16.38 -1.40 1.07
CA GLY A 190 -17.53 -0.69 0.53
C GLY A 190 -17.19 -0.03 -0.81
N ARG A 191 -17.07 1.29 -0.80
CA ARG A 191 -16.87 2.11 -2.01
C ARG A 191 -15.62 1.77 -2.83
N SER A 192 -14.56 1.29 -2.19
CA SER A 192 -13.28 0.98 -2.84
C SER A 192 -13.13 -0.52 -3.19
N LEU A 193 -14.23 -1.25 -3.26
CA LEU A 193 -14.25 -2.65 -3.66
C LEU A 193 -15.19 -2.84 -4.85
N HIS A 194 -14.63 -3.26 -5.98
CA HIS A 194 -15.39 -3.69 -7.14
C HIS A 194 -15.56 -5.21 -7.10
N GLN A 195 -16.68 -5.71 -7.57
CA GLN A 195 -16.97 -7.14 -7.61
C GLN A 195 -17.61 -7.54 -8.92
N THR A 196 -17.15 -8.62 -9.54
CA THR A 196 -17.86 -9.34 -10.60
C THR A 196 -18.56 -10.53 -9.96
N PRO A 197 -19.90 -10.54 -9.87
CA PRO A 197 -20.63 -11.64 -9.27
C PRO A 197 -20.37 -12.96 -9.98
N SER A 198 -20.12 -14.03 -9.21
CA SER A 198 -19.98 -15.37 -9.78
C SER A 198 -21.31 -15.89 -10.33
N LYS A 199 -21.28 -16.46 -11.52
CA LYS A 199 -22.42 -17.10 -12.21
C LYS A 199 -22.29 -18.60 -12.25
N LEU A 200 -21.08 -19.13 -12.01
CA LEU A 200 -20.81 -20.56 -12.03
C LEU A 200 -21.10 -21.18 -10.66
N PRO A 201 -22.04 -22.14 -10.57
CA PRO A 201 -22.43 -22.76 -9.30
C PRO A 201 -21.28 -23.48 -8.62
N GLU A 202 -20.24 -23.88 -9.34
CA GLU A 202 -19.03 -24.53 -8.82
C GLU A 202 -18.24 -23.62 -7.88
N TYR A 203 -18.39 -22.31 -7.97
CA TYR A 203 -17.74 -21.32 -7.10
C TYR A 203 -18.64 -20.79 -5.97
N ALA A 204 -19.85 -21.36 -5.81
CA ALA A 204 -20.84 -20.89 -4.83
C ALA A 204 -20.26 -20.89 -3.39
N ASP A 205 -19.62 -21.99 -2.99
CA ASP A 205 -19.08 -22.19 -1.63
C ASP A 205 -17.68 -21.62 -1.43
N THR A 206 -17.07 -21.07 -2.48
CA THR A 206 -15.70 -20.51 -2.42
C THR A 206 -15.71 -19.01 -2.74
N ALA A 207 -15.57 -18.63 -4.00
CA ALA A 207 -15.46 -17.22 -4.40
C ALA A 207 -16.75 -16.43 -4.09
N ALA A 208 -17.93 -16.96 -4.41
CA ALA A 208 -19.20 -16.27 -4.19
C ALA A 208 -19.48 -16.10 -2.68
N ALA A 209 -19.29 -17.14 -1.88
CA ALA A 209 -19.46 -17.08 -0.43
C ALA A 209 -18.51 -16.04 0.19
N ARG A 210 -17.24 -15.98 -0.26
CA ARG A 210 -16.26 -15.01 0.24
C ARG A 210 -16.63 -13.58 -0.14
N MET A 211 -17.08 -13.32 -1.39
CA MET A 211 -17.51 -11.98 -1.81
C MET A 211 -18.69 -11.48 -0.96
N LYS A 212 -19.69 -12.36 -0.74
CA LYS A 212 -20.83 -12.06 0.13
C LYS A 212 -20.37 -11.71 1.54
N ALA A 213 -19.54 -12.54 2.17
CA ALA A 213 -19.02 -12.31 3.51
C ALA A 213 -18.22 -10.99 3.61
N THR A 214 -17.45 -10.63 2.55
CA THR A 214 -16.71 -9.37 2.53
C THR A 214 -17.64 -8.16 2.56
N SER A 215 -18.75 -8.19 1.81
CA SER A 215 -19.73 -7.11 1.78
C SER A 215 -20.51 -7.00 3.08
N GLU A 216 -20.91 -8.13 3.67
CA GLU A 216 -21.74 -8.17 4.89
C GLU A 216 -21.02 -7.65 6.13
N TYR A 217 -19.71 -7.79 6.19
CA TYR A 217 -18.98 -7.38 7.37
C TYR A 217 -18.32 -6.00 7.27
N SER A 218 -18.63 -5.26 6.21
CA SER A 218 -18.15 -3.88 6.02
C SER A 218 -18.59 -2.98 7.18
N GLY A 219 -17.64 -2.22 7.76
CA GLY A 219 -17.86 -1.33 8.90
C GLY A 219 -17.76 -2.00 10.28
N THR A 220 -17.62 -3.33 10.34
CA THR A 220 -17.50 -4.09 11.60
C THR A 220 -16.11 -4.67 11.84
N GLN A 221 -15.14 -4.36 10.96
CA GLN A 221 -13.78 -4.85 11.06
C GLN A 221 -13.13 -4.44 12.40
N ALA A 222 -12.27 -5.32 12.93
CA ALA A 222 -11.62 -5.09 14.24
C ALA A 222 -10.52 -4.02 14.18
N GLY A 223 -9.87 -3.84 13.01
CA GLY A 223 -8.77 -2.90 12.86
C GLY A 223 -9.24 -1.44 12.90
N ASP A 224 -8.51 -0.62 13.65
CA ASP A 224 -8.74 0.81 13.83
C ASP A 224 -7.80 1.61 12.91
N PRO A 225 -8.31 2.33 11.88
CA PRO A 225 -7.48 3.08 10.96
C PRO A 225 -6.70 4.24 11.62
N ALA A 226 -7.21 4.82 12.70
CA ALA A 226 -6.49 5.87 13.42
C ALA A 226 -5.25 5.31 14.14
N ARG A 227 -5.37 4.13 14.74
CA ARG A 227 -4.23 3.43 15.36
C ARG A 227 -3.22 2.95 14.30
N ALA A 228 -3.71 2.53 13.13
CA ALA A 228 -2.84 2.17 12.01
C ALA A 228 -2.05 3.38 11.50
N ALA A 229 -2.68 4.54 11.35
CA ALA A 229 -2.01 5.78 10.97
C ALA A 229 -0.94 6.17 12.00
N ALA A 230 -1.23 6.08 13.29
CA ALA A 230 -0.24 6.33 14.34
C ALA A 230 0.97 5.37 14.25
N ALA A 231 0.73 4.09 13.97
CA ALA A 231 1.81 3.11 13.78
C ALA A 231 2.66 3.42 12.54
N MET A 232 2.04 3.82 11.41
CA MET A 232 2.76 4.23 10.22
C MET A 232 3.63 5.47 10.45
N ILE A 233 3.19 6.41 11.28
CA ILE A 233 4.04 7.55 11.65
C ILE A 233 5.20 7.09 12.54
N ALA A 234 4.93 6.28 13.56
CA ALA A 234 5.96 5.83 14.50
C ALA A 234 7.11 5.09 13.83
N ILE A 235 6.86 4.28 12.79
CA ILE A 235 7.96 3.59 12.08
C ILE A 235 8.90 4.54 11.34
N THR A 236 8.44 5.74 10.95
CA THR A 236 9.32 6.71 10.29
C THR A 236 10.23 7.47 11.26
N GLU A 237 9.93 7.39 12.55
CA GLU A 237 10.72 7.99 13.63
C GLU A 237 11.76 6.99 14.19
N HIS A 238 11.78 5.74 13.68
CA HIS A 238 12.67 4.69 14.12
C HIS A 238 13.95 4.65 13.25
N ASP A 239 15.13 4.52 13.85
CA ASP A 239 16.40 4.48 13.13
C ASP A 239 16.53 3.29 12.17
N ASN A 240 15.87 2.19 12.48
CA ASN A 240 15.82 0.99 11.65
C ASN A 240 14.37 0.51 11.50
N PRO A 241 13.58 1.14 10.61
CA PRO A 241 12.18 0.78 10.41
C PRO A 241 12.05 -0.62 9.80
N PRO A 242 10.93 -1.31 10.07
CA PRO A 242 10.70 -2.64 9.51
C PRO A 242 10.50 -2.57 7.99
N ARG A 243 10.95 -3.60 7.27
CA ARG A 243 10.63 -3.75 5.84
C ARG A 243 9.20 -4.24 5.63
N HIS A 244 8.68 -5.02 6.57
CA HIS A 244 7.34 -5.57 6.58
C HIS A 244 6.64 -5.24 7.89
N LEU A 245 5.45 -4.63 7.82
CA LEU A 245 4.63 -4.28 8.97
C LEU A 245 3.22 -4.86 8.81
N VAL A 246 3.04 -6.10 9.26
CA VAL A 246 1.72 -6.73 9.31
C VAL A 246 0.88 -6.07 10.40
N MET A 247 -0.29 -5.57 10.05
CA MET A 247 -1.15 -4.87 11.01
C MET A 247 -2.46 -5.61 11.30
N GLY A 248 -2.84 -5.56 12.59
CA GLY A 248 -4.01 -6.23 13.14
C GLY A 248 -3.73 -7.67 13.57
N ALA A 249 -4.30 -8.08 14.73
CA ALA A 249 -4.04 -9.39 15.33
C ALA A 249 -4.36 -10.54 14.37
N TRP A 250 -5.54 -10.49 13.73
CA TRP A 250 -5.89 -11.49 12.73
C TRP A 250 -4.89 -11.56 11.56
N GLY A 251 -4.45 -10.40 11.08
CA GLY A 251 -3.45 -10.32 10.00
C GLY A 251 -2.13 -10.97 10.40
N TYR A 252 -1.65 -10.64 11.60
CA TYR A 252 -0.43 -11.21 12.15
C TYR A 252 -0.50 -12.74 12.23
N ASP A 253 -1.58 -13.29 12.81
CA ASP A 253 -1.75 -14.74 12.94
C ASP A 253 -1.88 -15.43 11.57
N ALA A 254 -2.67 -14.86 10.66
CA ALA A 254 -2.87 -15.42 9.32
C ALA A 254 -1.56 -15.48 8.53
N VAL A 255 -0.79 -14.36 8.51
CA VAL A 255 0.47 -14.29 7.78
C VAL A 255 1.53 -15.22 8.39
N THR A 256 1.72 -15.18 9.70
CA THR A 256 2.73 -16.03 10.36
C THR A 256 2.45 -17.50 10.18
N ASN A 257 1.19 -17.93 10.26
CA ASN A 257 0.80 -19.33 10.02
C ASN A 257 1.05 -19.72 8.56
N LYS A 258 0.70 -18.84 7.59
CA LYS A 258 0.93 -19.12 6.16
C LYS A 258 2.41 -19.23 5.80
N LEU A 259 3.24 -18.37 6.38
CA LEU A 259 4.70 -18.42 6.17
C LEU A 259 5.30 -19.72 6.76
N LYS A 260 4.86 -20.14 7.94
CA LYS A 260 5.28 -21.43 8.53
C LYS A 260 4.85 -22.62 7.66
N GLU A 261 3.61 -22.61 7.16
CA GLU A 261 3.11 -23.64 6.24
C GLU A 261 3.95 -23.69 4.96
N ARG A 262 4.23 -22.54 4.35
CA ARG A 262 5.05 -22.45 3.13
C ARG A 262 6.47 -22.96 3.37
N LEU A 263 7.08 -22.58 4.48
CA LEU A 263 8.41 -23.08 4.86
C LEU A 263 8.41 -24.60 5.01
N ALA A 264 7.44 -25.18 5.71
CA ALA A 264 7.31 -26.62 5.87
C ALA A 264 7.15 -27.36 4.53
N GLN A 265 6.39 -26.79 3.59
CA GLN A 265 6.27 -27.34 2.23
C GLN A 265 7.61 -27.31 1.47
N ILE A 266 8.37 -26.22 1.56
CA ILE A 266 9.70 -26.10 0.94
C ILE A 266 10.65 -27.14 1.54
N GLU A 267 10.69 -27.28 2.86
CA GLU A 267 11.55 -28.25 3.53
C GLU A 267 11.18 -29.70 3.17
N ALA A 268 9.89 -30.01 3.03
CA ALA A 268 9.43 -31.34 2.63
C ALA A 268 9.93 -31.77 1.23
N TRP A 269 10.21 -30.80 0.35
CA TRP A 269 10.70 -31.05 -1.01
C TRP A 269 12.17 -30.67 -1.19
N LYS A 270 12.92 -30.48 -0.08
CA LYS A 270 14.29 -30.03 -0.08
C LYS A 270 15.19 -30.86 -1.01
N GLN A 271 15.13 -32.21 -0.88
CA GLN A 271 16.00 -33.09 -1.67
C GLN A 271 15.73 -32.92 -3.18
N THR A 272 14.45 -32.93 -3.58
CA THR A 272 14.07 -32.69 -4.98
C THR A 272 14.58 -31.33 -5.48
N SER A 273 14.53 -30.30 -4.64
CA SER A 273 14.98 -28.94 -5.01
C SER A 273 16.49 -28.89 -5.24
N ILE A 274 17.30 -29.47 -4.34
CA ILE A 274 18.77 -29.41 -4.46
C ILE A 274 19.32 -30.34 -5.53
N ASP A 275 18.63 -31.43 -5.85
CA ASP A 275 19.03 -32.38 -6.90
C ASP A 275 18.87 -31.80 -8.33
N THR A 276 18.32 -30.58 -8.46
CA THR A 276 18.27 -29.85 -9.74
C THR A 276 19.58 -29.20 -10.13
N ASP A 277 20.53 -29.12 -9.21
CA ASP A 277 21.87 -28.60 -9.52
C ASP A 277 22.72 -29.63 -10.30
N PHE A 278 23.71 -29.14 -11.02
CA PHE A 278 24.70 -30.05 -11.62
C PHE A 278 25.42 -30.82 -10.51
N PRO A 279 25.71 -32.13 -10.72
CA PRO A 279 26.50 -32.92 -9.78
C PRO A 279 27.82 -32.23 -9.46
N THR A 280 28.08 -32.00 -8.17
CA THR A 280 29.40 -31.54 -7.72
C THR A 280 30.42 -32.68 -8.00
N SER A 281 31.41 -32.39 -8.85
CA SER A 281 32.54 -33.30 -9.16
C SER A 281 33.39 -33.56 -7.94
#